data_78ead7eb4b5be21fbfbded04e9b1fe76
#
_entry.id   78ead7eb4b5be21fbfbded04e9b1fe76
#
_cell.length_a   1.000
_cell.length_b   1.000
_cell.length_c   1.000
_cell.angle_alpha   90.00
_cell.angle_beta   90.00
_cell.angle_gamma   90.00
#
_symmetry.space_group_name_H-M   'P 1'
#
loop_
_entity.id
_entity.type
_entity.pdbx_description
1 polymer ?
#
loop_
_entity_poly.entity_id
_entity_poly.type
_entity_poly.pdbx_seq_one_letter_code
_entity_poly.pdbx_strand_id
1 'polypeptide(L)'
;MSTFFQQTAQAMIAKHIDRFPLLKLDQVIDWQPIEQYLNRQRTRYLRDHRGRPAYPLLSMFKAVLLGQWHSLSDPELEHSLITRIDFNLFCRFDELSIPDYSTLCRYRNWLAQDDTLSELLKLINRQLTEKGLKVEKASAAVVDATIIQTAGSKQRQAIEVDEEGQISGQTTPSKDSDARWIKKNGLYKLGYKQHTRTDAEGYIEKLHITPANAHECKHLSPLLEGIAEGTTVYADKGYDSAENRQHLEEHQLLDGIMRKACRNRPLTE
;
A
#
# COMPACT_ATOMS: atom_id res chain seq x y z
N MET A 1 -31.38 -11.18 3.66
CA MET A 1 -31.63 -12.08 4.82
C MET A 1 -30.39 -12.91 5.02
N SER A 2 -29.83 -12.98 6.23
CA SER A 2 -28.68 -13.86 6.49
C SER A 2 -29.15 -15.31 6.48
N THR A 3 -28.37 -16.19 5.86
CA THR A 3 -28.68 -17.63 5.82
C THR A 3 -28.51 -18.23 7.22
N PHE A 4 -29.12 -19.42 7.43
CA PHE A 4 -28.94 -20.16 8.69
C PHE A 4 -27.46 -20.40 9.02
N PHE A 5 -26.66 -20.68 7.99
CA PHE A 5 -25.21 -20.86 8.14
C PHE A 5 -24.50 -19.59 8.64
N GLN A 6 -24.82 -18.43 8.07
CA GLN A 6 -24.25 -17.14 8.52
C GLN A 6 -24.64 -16.83 9.98
N GLN A 7 -25.89 -17.09 10.38
CA GLN A 7 -26.33 -16.88 11.75
C GLN A 7 -25.60 -17.80 12.73
N THR A 8 -25.42 -19.08 12.37
CA THR A 8 -24.68 -20.05 13.19
C THR A 8 -23.20 -19.65 13.28
N ALA A 9 -22.57 -19.28 12.17
CA ALA A 9 -21.19 -18.83 12.12
C ALA A 9 -20.97 -17.56 12.95
N GLN A 10 -21.88 -16.59 12.87
CA GLN A 10 -21.85 -15.38 13.70
C GLN A 10 -21.95 -15.71 15.19
N ALA A 11 -22.86 -16.63 15.58
CA ALA A 11 -23.01 -17.05 16.97
C ALA A 11 -21.74 -17.76 17.51
N MET A 12 -21.09 -18.59 16.69
CA MET A 12 -19.83 -19.23 17.06
C MET A 12 -18.69 -18.23 17.26
N ILE A 13 -18.55 -17.27 16.35
CA ILE A 13 -17.48 -16.26 16.39
C ILE A 13 -17.74 -15.23 17.49
N ALA A 14 -19.00 -14.86 17.76
CA ALA A 14 -19.33 -13.86 18.78
C ALA A 14 -18.77 -14.19 20.17
N LYS A 15 -18.68 -15.48 20.52
CA LYS A 15 -18.06 -15.95 21.77
C LYS A 15 -16.55 -15.73 21.83
N HIS A 16 -15.90 -15.53 20.68
CA HIS A 16 -14.45 -15.45 20.54
C HIS A 16 -14.01 -14.24 19.74
N ILE A 17 -14.81 -13.17 19.69
CA ILE A 17 -14.58 -12.00 18.84
C ILE A 17 -13.20 -11.38 19.05
N ASP A 18 -12.66 -11.49 20.25
CA ASP A 18 -11.32 -11.00 20.59
C ASP A 18 -10.18 -11.71 19.83
N ARG A 19 -10.46 -12.90 19.31
CA ARG A 19 -9.50 -13.68 18.50
C ARG A 19 -9.60 -13.37 16.99
N PHE A 20 -10.54 -12.51 16.60
CA PHE A 20 -10.78 -12.15 15.20
C PHE A 20 -10.54 -10.65 14.97
N PRO A 21 -9.28 -10.20 14.77
CA PRO A 21 -8.94 -8.78 14.56
C PRO A 21 -9.73 -8.11 13.43
N LEU A 22 -10.04 -8.86 12.37
CA LEU A 22 -10.82 -8.39 11.22
C LEU A 22 -12.23 -7.94 11.61
N LEU A 23 -12.88 -8.70 12.50
CA LEU A 23 -14.23 -8.35 12.95
C LEU A 23 -14.22 -7.17 13.91
N LYS A 24 -13.13 -6.97 14.66
CA LYS A 24 -12.92 -5.74 15.44
C LYS A 24 -12.78 -4.54 14.51
N LEU A 25 -12.03 -4.67 13.41
CA LEU A 25 -11.90 -3.62 12.40
C LEU A 25 -13.29 -3.25 11.83
N ASP A 26 -14.15 -4.25 11.59
CA ASP A 26 -15.52 -4.03 11.09
C ASP A 26 -16.40 -3.23 12.06
N GLN A 27 -16.05 -3.21 13.34
CA GLN A 27 -16.71 -2.38 14.36
C GLN A 27 -16.12 -0.98 14.47
N VAL A 28 -14.84 -0.82 14.18
CA VAL A 28 -14.12 0.46 14.29
C VAL A 28 -14.35 1.32 13.06
N ILE A 29 -14.34 0.75 11.86
CA ILE A 29 -14.48 1.50 10.61
C ILE A 29 -15.96 1.61 10.22
N ASP A 30 -16.41 2.84 9.98
CA ASP A 30 -17.67 3.08 9.26
C ASP A 30 -17.41 2.89 7.75
N TRP A 31 -17.97 1.82 7.23
CA TRP A 31 -17.78 1.44 5.82
C TRP A 31 -18.68 2.24 4.86
N GLN A 32 -19.70 2.94 5.35
CA GLN A 32 -20.67 3.64 4.50
C GLN A 32 -20.01 4.74 3.63
N PRO A 33 -19.16 5.62 4.17
CA PRO A 33 -18.47 6.63 3.34
C PRO A 33 -17.55 6.01 2.29
N ILE A 34 -16.89 4.89 2.62
CA ILE A 34 -16.02 4.15 1.72
C ILE A 34 -16.84 3.54 0.57
N GLU A 35 -17.97 2.91 0.88
CA GLU A 35 -18.87 2.34 -0.11
C GLU A 35 -19.43 3.40 -1.06
N GLN A 36 -19.86 4.54 -0.52
CA GLN A 36 -20.34 5.67 -1.31
C GLN A 36 -19.25 6.23 -2.25
N TYR A 37 -18.01 6.29 -1.77
CA TYR A 37 -16.89 6.73 -2.58
C TYR A 37 -16.63 5.75 -3.73
N LEU A 38 -16.52 4.45 -3.44
CA LEU A 38 -16.30 3.39 -4.44
C LEU A 38 -17.41 3.38 -5.50
N ASN A 39 -18.67 3.51 -5.09
CA ASN A 39 -19.80 3.54 -6.00
C ASN A 39 -19.76 4.76 -6.92
N ARG A 40 -19.37 5.93 -6.41
CA ARG A 40 -19.18 7.15 -7.24
C ARG A 40 -18.06 6.97 -8.26
N GLN A 41 -16.94 6.37 -7.89
CA GLN A 41 -15.84 6.09 -8.83
C GLN A 41 -16.29 5.13 -9.94
N ARG A 42 -17.02 4.08 -9.60
CA ARG A 42 -17.54 3.13 -10.57
C ARG A 42 -18.45 3.80 -11.60
N THR A 43 -19.36 4.69 -11.17
CA THR A 43 -20.31 5.35 -12.06
C THR A 43 -19.59 6.16 -13.15
N ARG A 44 -18.40 6.70 -12.87
CA ARG A 44 -17.59 7.42 -13.85
C ARG A 44 -17.08 6.52 -14.99
N TYR A 45 -16.88 5.23 -14.75
CA TYR A 45 -16.26 4.30 -15.70
C TYR A 45 -17.25 3.32 -16.35
N LEU A 46 -18.49 3.24 -15.84
CA LEU A 46 -19.51 2.38 -16.42
C LEU A 46 -20.09 2.99 -17.69
N ARG A 47 -19.72 2.40 -18.83
CA ARG A 47 -20.29 2.74 -20.13
C ARG A 47 -21.58 1.98 -20.46
N ASP A 48 -21.79 0.83 -19.82
CA ASP A 48 -22.94 -0.05 -20.08
C ASP A 48 -23.37 -0.76 -18.79
N HIS A 49 -24.69 -0.82 -18.55
CA HIS A 49 -25.30 -1.51 -17.41
C HIS A 49 -25.83 -2.91 -17.77
N ARG A 50 -25.54 -3.39 -18.98
CA ARG A 50 -25.97 -4.70 -19.44
C ARG A 50 -25.02 -5.79 -18.93
N GLY A 51 -25.60 -6.97 -18.61
CA GLY A 51 -24.83 -8.14 -18.19
C GLY A 51 -25.10 -8.57 -16.74
N ARG A 52 -24.31 -9.53 -16.25
CA ARG A 52 -24.40 -10.01 -14.87
C ARG A 52 -24.12 -8.86 -13.90
N PRO A 53 -24.94 -8.69 -12.85
CA PRO A 53 -24.64 -7.71 -11.81
C PRO A 53 -23.24 -7.93 -11.24
N ALA A 54 -22.50 -6.84 -11.09
CA ALA A 54 -21.18 -6.95 -10.51
C ALA A 54 -21.29 -7.16 -9.00
N TYR A 55 -20.26 -7.78 -8.44
CA TYR A 55 -20.11 -7.92 -7.01
C TYR A 55 -20.17 -6.57 -6.28
N PRO A 56 -20.68 -6.53 -5.03
CA PRO A 56 -20.66 -5.31 -4.23
C PRO A 56 -19.23 -4.78 -4.10
N LEU A 57 -19.03 -3.50 -4.41
CA LEU A 57 -17.69 -2.91 -4.45
C LEU A 57 -17.02 -2.89 -3.07
N LEU A 58 -17.80 -2.70 -2.02
CA LEU A 58 -17.28 -2.75 -0.66
C LEU A 58 -16.80 -4.15 -0.28
N SER A 59 -17.56 -5.20 -0.63
CA SER A 59 -17.16 -6.60 -0.40
C SER A 59 -15.86 -6.93 -1.14
N MET A 60 -15.73 -6.47 -2.38
CA MET A 60 -14.52 -6.61 -3.18
C MET A 60 -13.34 -5.85 -2.57
N PHE A 61 -13.56 -4.64 -2.08
CA PHE A 61 -12.52 -3.85 -1.40
C PHE A 61 -12.04 -4.55 -0.13
N LYS A 62 -12.95 -5.03 0.70
CA LYS A 62 -12.63 -5.82 1.89
C LYS A 62 -11.83 -7.07 1.54
N ALA A 63 -12.19 -7.79 0.46
CA ALA A 63 -11.44 -8.95 0.00
C ALA A 63 -9.99 -8.58 -0.41
N VAL A 64 -9.80 -7.49 -1.15
CA VAL A 64 -8.45 -7.02 -1.51
C VAL A 64 -7.64 -6.65 -0.27
N LEU A 65 -8.25 -6.01 0.74
CA LEU A 65 -7.59 -5.75 2.03
C LEU A 65 -7.11 -7.04 2.70
N LEU A 66 -7.95 -8.10 2.70
CA LEU A 66 -7.57 -9.40 3.25
C LEU A 66 -6.39 -10.01 2.50
N GLY A 67 -6.41 -9.95 1.17
CA GLY A 67 -5.30 -10.42 0.34
C GLY A 67 -3.98 -9.75 0.71
N GLN A 68 -3.99 -8.43 0.91
CA GLN A 68 -2.80 -7.68 1.33
C GLN A 68 -2.40 -8.00 2.78
N TRP A 69 -3.35 -8.01 3.71
CA TRP A 69 -3.09 -8.27 5.13
C TRP A 69 -2.46 -9.64 5.37
N HIS A 70 -2.95 -10.65 4.66
CA HIS A 70 -2.48 -12.04 4.81
C HIS A 70 -1.44 -12.45 3.77
N SER A 71 -0.98 -11.51 2.92
CA SER A 71 -0.01 -11.78 1.84
C SER A 71 -0.44 -12.91 0.90
N LEU A 72 -1.73 -12.97 0.57
CA LEU A 72 -2.31 -14.00 -0.30
C LEU A 72 -2.23 -13.58 -1.77
N SER A 73 -1.91 -14.53 -2.63
CA SER A 73 -2.14 -14.39 -4.06
C SER A 73 -3.63 -14.42 -4.39
N ASP A 74 -4.03 -13.96 -5.59
CA ASP A 74 -5.45 -13.95 -5.96
C ASP A 74 -6.11 -15.35 -5.91
N PRO A 75 -5.46 -16.45 -6.36
CA PRO A 75 -6.02 -17.81 -6.19
C PRO A 75 -6.13 -18.25 -4.72
N GLU A 76 -5.15 -17.90 -3.87
CA GLU A 76 -5.20 -18.22 -2.44
C GLU A 76 -6.28 -17.41 -1.73
N LEU A 77 -6.50 -16.15 -2.15
CA LEU A 77 -7.57 -15.32 -1.64
C LEU A 77 -8.95 -15.88 -2.01
N GLU A 78 -9.16 -16.29 -3.27
CA GLU A 78 -10.38 -16.99 -3.70
C GLU A 78 -10.64 -18.23 -2.84
N HIS A 79 -9.64 -19.11 -2.70
CA HIS A 79 -9.73 -20.30 -1.84
C HIS A 79 -10.07 -19.94 -0.39
N SER A 80 -9.44 -18.90 0.15
CA SER A 80 -9.67 -18.45 1.53
C SER A 80 -11.08 -17.86 1.73
N LEU A 81 -11.61 -17.15 0.75
CA LEU A 81 -12.98 -16.62 0.78
C LEU A 81 -14.03 -17.75 0.81
N ILE A 82 -13.71 -18.91 0.20
CA ILE A 82 -14.58 -20.09 0.20
C ILE A 82 -14.46 -20.85 1.53
N THR A 83 -13.25 -21.00 2.07
CA THR A 83 -12.97 -21.94 3.18
C THR A 83 -12.98 -21.29 4.55
N ARG A 84 -12.72 -19.99 4.65
CA ARG A 84 -12.62 -19.26 5.92
C ARG A 84 -13.89 -18.51 6.26
N ILE A 85 -14.52 -18.90 7.36
CA ILE A 85 -15.74 -18.27 7.85
C ILE A 85 -15.54 -16.80 8.23
N ASP A 86 -14.41 -16.46 8.85
CA ASP A 86 -14.08 -15.08 9.24
C ASP A 86 -13.93 -14.16 8.02
N PHE A 87 -13.35 -14.63 6.93
CA PHE A 87 -13.23 -13.89 5.68
C PHE A 87 -14.60 -13.65 5.04
N ASN A 88 -15.43 -14.69 5.00
CA ASN A 88 -16.78 -14.58 4.45
C ASN A 88 -17.63 -13.58 5.24
N LEU A 89 -17.62 -13.64 6.58
CA LEU A 89 -18.34 -12.72 7.45
C LEU A 89 -17.83 -11.27 7.32
N PHE A 90 -16.53 -11.06 7.17
CA PHE A 90 -15.96 -9.74 7.00
C PHE A 90 -16.32 -9.13 5.64
N CYS A 91 -16.19 -9.90 4.57
CA CYS A 91 -16.47 -9.43 3.20
C CYS A 91 -17.97 -9.33 2.90
N ARG A 92 -18.80 -10.18 3.54
CA ARG A 92 -20.26 -10.24 3.32
C ARG A 92 -20.63 -10.56 1.87
N PHE A 93 -19.91 -11.45 1.23
CA PHE A 93 -20.34 -12.04 -0.03
C PHE A 93 -21.54 -12.97 0.19
N ASP A 94 -22.34 -13.14 -0.87
CA ASP A 94 -23.30 -14.23 -0.92
C ASP A 94 -22.53 -15.57 -0.97
N GLU A 95 -22.91 -16.53 -0.16
CA GLU A 95 -22.24 -17.83 -0.03
C GLU A 95 -22.12 -18.58 -1.37
N LEU A 96 -23.09 -18.37 -2.26
CA LEU A 96 -23.13 -18.98 -3.59
C LEU A 96 -22.49 -18.10 -4.68
N SER A 97 -22.03 -16.91 -4.33
CA SER A 97 -21.51 -15.92 -5.26
C SER A 97 -20.22 -15.30 -4.76
N ILE A 98 -19.16 -16.11 -4.69
CA ILE A 98 -17.81 -15.68 -4.35
C ILE A 98 -17.07 -15.33 -5.65
N PRO A 99 -16.31 -14.22 -5.70
CA PRO A 99 -15.56 -13.83 -6.88
C PRO A 99 -14.39 -14.78 -7.14
N ASP A 100 -14.17 -15.13 -8.41
CA ASP A 100 -12.99 -15.85 -8.84
C ASP A 100 -11.73 -14.96 -8.81
N TYR A 101 -10.55 -15.60 -8.84
CA TYR A 101 -9.25 -14.91 -8.80
C TYR A 101 -9.08 -13.88 -9.93
N SER A 102 -9.65 -14.14 -11.11
CA SER A 102 -9.54 -13.21 -12.25
C SER A 102 -10.38 -11.95 -12.03
N THR A 103 -11.52 -12.08 -11.36
CA THR A 103 -12.38 -10.96 -10.97
C THR A 103 -11.70 -10.14 -9.86
N LEU A 104 -11.07 -10.78 -8.86
CA LEU A 104 -10.28 -10.12 -7.83
C LEU A 104 -9.12 -9.33 -8.44
N CYS A 105 -8.38 -9.92 -9.38
CA CYS A 105 -7.30 -9.28 -10.11
C CYS A 105 -7.77 -8.02 -10.87
N ARG A 106 -8.89 -8.13 -11.63
CA ARG A 106 -9.46 -6.99 -12.37
C ARG A 106 -9.90 -5.87 -11.44
N TYR A 107 -10.51 -6.21 -10.30
CA TYR A 107 -10.94 -5.23 -9.32
C TYR A 107 -9.75 -4.52 -8.67
N ARG A 108 -8.69 -5.24 -8.28
CA ARG A 108 -7.46 -4.66 -7.75
C ARG A 108 -6.81 -3.69 -8.75
N ASN A 109 -6.75 -4.07 -10.03
CA ASN A 109 -6.23 -3.20 -11.08
C ASN A 109 -7.10 -1.95 -11.28
N TRP A 110 -8.41 -2.07 -11.13
CA TRP A 110 -9.31 -0.92 -11.14
C TRP A 110 -9.10 0.00 -9.93
N LEU A 111 -8.92 -0.54 -8.73
CA LEU A 111 -8.60 0.25 -7.52
C LEU A 111 -7.28 1.02 -7.63
N ALA A 112 -6.34 0.48 -8.39
CA ALA A 112 -5.03 1.11 -8.59
C ALA A 112 -5.06 2.27 -9.61
N GLN A 113 -6.22 2.51 -10.26
CA GLN A 113 -6.38 3.64 -11.17
C GLN A 113 -6.60 4.93 -10.39
N ASP A 114 -6.07 6.01 -10.93
CA ASP A 114 -6.16 7.35 -10.36
C ASP A 114 -5.70 7.40 -8.88
N ASP A 115 -6.20 8.34 -8.12
CA ASP A 115 -5.90 8.51 -6.69
C ASP A 115 -6.83 7.72 -5.75
N THR A 116 -7.53 6.71 -6.26
CA THR A 116 -8.58 5.99 -5.51
C THR A 116 -8.08 5.44 -4.18
N LEU A 117 -6.91 4.79 -4.16
CA LEU A 117 -6.33 4.23 -2.93
C LEU A 117 -5.89 5.31 -1.94
N SER A 118 -5.35 6.43 -2.44
CA SER A 118 -4.96 7.57 -1.60
C SER A 118 -6.17 8.22 -0.93
N GLU A 119 -7.28 8.36 -1.65
CA GLU A 119 -8.52 8.90 -1.10
C GLU A 119 -9.16 7.95 -0.07
N LEU A 120 -9.12 6.64 -0.32
CA LEU A 120 -9.58 5.65 0.65
C LEU A 120 -8.74 5.68 1.94
N LEU A 121 -7.42 5.84 1.83
CA LEU A 121 -6.53 6.01 2.98
C LEU A 121 -6.89 7.27 3.78
N LYS A 122 -7.15 8.40 3.11
CA LYS A 122 -7.60 9.64 3.77
C LYS A 122 -8.92 9.46 4.51
N LEU A 123 -9.89 8.75 3.91
CA LEU A 123 -11.18 8.46 4.54
C LEU A 123 -11.00 7.61 5.81
N ILE A 124 -10.13 6.62 5.79
CA ILE A 124 -9.82 5.77 6.94
C ILE A 124 -9.12 6.59 8.03
N ASN A 125 -8.06 7.33 7.68
CA ASN A 125 -7.31 8.15 8.62
C ASN A 125 -8.20 9.18 9.33
N ARG A 126 -9.11 9.83 8.59
CA ARG A 126 -10.08 10.76 9.16
C ARG A 126 -10.95 10.09 10.23
N GLN A 127 -11.48 8.90 9.95
CA GLN A 127 -12.30 8.16 10.93
C GLN A 127 -11.50 7.76 12.17
N LEU A 128 -10.23 7.36 11.99
CA LEU A 128 -9.35 7.01 13.11
C LEU A 128 -9.09 8.25 13.99
N THR A 129 -8.90 9.41 13.39
CA THR A 129 -8.73 10.69 14.11
C THR A 129 -10.02 11.07 14.86
N GLU A 130 -11.18 11.04 14.18
CA GLU A 130 -12.48 11.35 14.79
C GLU A 130 -12.82 10.45 15.98
N LYS A 131 -12.32 9.21 15.98
CA LYS A 131 -12.49 8.24 17.08
C LYS A 131 -11.40 8.33 18.15
N GLY A 132 -10.46 9.24 18.02
CA GLY A 132 -9.34 9.41 18.95
C GLY A 132 -8.33 8.26 18.93
N LEU A 133 -8.37 7.42 17.89
CA LEU A 133 -7.41 6.32 17.68
C LEU A 133 -6.14 6.79 16.97
N LYS A 134 -6.18 7.94 16.32
CA LYS A 134 -5.05 8.60 15.68
C LYS A 134 -5.00 10.06 16.13
N VAL A 135 -3.81 10.56 16.42
CA VAL A 135 -3.61 11.96 16.80
C VAL A 135 -3.75 12.88 15.59
N GLU A 136 -4.53 13.94 15.70
CA GLU A 136 -4.78 14.89 14.60
C GLU A 136 -3.52 15.66 14.21
N LYS A 137 -2.72 16.06 15.21
CA LYS A 137 -1.44 16.74 15.02
C LYS A 137 -0.34 15.93 15.68
N ALA A 138 0.32 15.11 14.89
CA ALA A 138 1.46 14.36 15.38
C ALA A 138 2.63 15.29 15.69
N SER A 139 3.29 15.08 16.84
CA SER A 139 4.52 15.79 17.21
C SER A 139 5.73 15.34 16.38
N ALA A 140 5.62 14.21 15.73
CA ALA A 140 6.68 13.62 14.93
C ALA A 140 6.14 12.93 13.68
N ALA A 141 6.90 13.01 12.58
CA ALA A 141 6.72 12.26 11.36
C ALA A 141 7.94 11.35 11.17
N VAL A 142 7.69 10.07 10.90
CA VAL A 142 8.75 9.09 10.63
C VAL A 142 8.71 8.70 9.17
N VAL A 143 9.85 8.80 8.49
CA VAL A 143 9.99 8.50 7.06
C VAL A 143 10.96 7.34 6.87
N ASP A 144 10.51 6.30 6.19
CA ASP A 144 11.33 5.15 5.82
C ASP A 144 11.06 4.68 4.39
N ALA A 145 12.00 3.94 3.81
CA ALA A 145 11.90 3.42 2.46
C ALA A 145 12.05 1.90 2.40
N THR A 146 11.07 1.26 1.81
CA THR A 146 11.01 -0.19 1.61
C THR A 146 11.05 -0.55 0.12
N ILE A 147 11.76 -1.64 -0.24
CA ILE A 147 11.80 -2.13 -1.62
C ILE A 147 10.63 -3.08 -1.85
N ILE A 148 9.81 -2.75 -2.85
CA ILE A 148 8.75 -3.61 -3.37
C ILE A 148 9.26 -4.28 -4.64
N GLN A 149 9.33 -5.61 -4.63
CA GLN A 149 9.72 -6.36 -5.82
C GLN A 149 8.54 -6.48 -6.78
N THR A 150 8.81 -6.27 -8.07
CA THR A 150 7.81 -6.57 -9.11
C THR A 150 7.64 -8.09 -9.27
N ALA A 151 6.43 -8.50 -9.59
CA ALA A 151 6.11 -9.90 -9.93
C ALA A 151 6.67 -10.32 -11.30
N GLY A 152 7.36 -9.43 -12.01
CA GLY A 152 7.96 -9.70 -13.31
C GLY A 152 8.96 -10.85 -13.24
N SER A 153 8.88 -11.76 -14.21
CA SER A 153 9.85 -12.84 -14.38
C SER A 153 11.27 -12.26 -14.52
N LYS A 154 12.24 -12.92 -13.89
CA LYS A 154 13.67 -12.62 -14.12
C LYS A 154 13.89 -12.55 -15.62
N GLN A 155 14.26 -11.38 -16.13
CA GLN A 155 14.69 -11.28 -17.51
C GLN A 155 15.87 -12.23 -17.71
N ARG A 156 15.73 -13.15 -18.64
CA ARG A 156 16.89 -13.76 -19.27
C ARG A 156 17.50 -12.62 -20.10
N GLN A 157 18.72 -12.19 -19.76
CA GLN A 157 19.52 -11.39 -20.67
C GLN A 157 19.70 -12.25 -21.94
N ALA A 158 19.07 -11.85 -23.01
CA ALA A 158 19.51 -12.31 -24.32
C ALA A 158 20.83 -11.58 -24.57
N ILE A 159 21.94 -12.28 -24.39
CA ILE A 159 23.24 -11.80 -24.80
C ILE A 159 23.26 -11.98 -26.31
N GLU A 160 22.98 -10.93 -27.05
CA GLU A 160 23.23 -10.90 -28.49
C GLU A 160 24.71 -10.60 -28.69
N VAL A 161 25.40 -11.58 -29.20
CA VAL A 161 26.81 -11.45 -29.63
C VAL A 161 26.77 -11.13 -31.12
N ASP A 162 27.33 -10.01 -31.52
CA ASP A 162 27.46 -9.67 -32.93
C ASP A 162 28.46 -10.59 -33.65
N GLU A 163 28.55 -10.51 -34.97
CA GLU A 163 29.46 -11.35 -35.80
C GLU A 163 30.92 -11.14 -35.46
N GLU A 164 31.25 -10.06 -34.71
CA GLU A 164 32.60 -9.73 -34.25
C GLU A 164 32.87 -10.18 -32.81
N GLY A 165 31.92 -10.87 -32.18
CA GLY A 165 32.04 -11.39 -30.80
C GLY A 165 31.90 -10.32 -29.73
N GLN A 166 31.39 -9.13 -30.04
CA GLN A 166 31.08 -8.11 -29.05
C GLN A 166 29.70 -8.27 -28.49
N ILE A 167 29.58 -8.14 -27.17
CA ILE A 167 28.31 -8.22 -26.45
C ILE A 167 27.54 -6.93 -26.68
N SER A 168 26.51 -6.96 -27.52
CA SER A 168 25.59 -5.82 -27.62
C SER A 168 24.69 -5.80 -26.39
N GLY A 169 24.83 -4.77 -25.57
CA GLY A 169 24.12 -4.60 -24.30
C GLY A 169 22.66 -4.15 -24.44
N GLN A 170 21.93 -4.63 -25.45
CA GLN A 170 20.47 -4.43 -25.52
C GLN A 170 19.79 -5.37 -24.55
N THR A 171 19.59 -4.90 -23.32
CA THR A 171 18.67 -5.53 -22.39
C THR A 171 17.27 -5.42 -22.93
N THR A 172 16.61 -6.57 -23.20
CA THR A 172 15.17 -6.59 -23.50
C THR A 172 14.42 -5.89 -22.36
N PRO A 173 13.63 -4.84 -22.66
CA PRO A 173 12.93 -4.13 -21.59
C PRO A 173 12.01 -5.08 -20.83
N SER A 174 11.98 -4.95 -19.52
CA SER A 174 11.03 -5.64 -18.67
C SER A 174 9.61 -5.36 -19.15
N LYS A 175 8.67 -6.29 -18.95
CA LYS A 175 7.24 -6.02 -19.16
C LYS A 175 6.77 -4.82 -18.33
N ASP A 176 7.45 -4.56 -17.22
CA ASP A 176 7.29 -3.38 -16.39
C ASP A 176 8.45 -2.41 -16.74
N SER A 177 8.14 -1.45 -17.59
CA SER A 177 9.11 -0.46 -18.11
C SER A 177 9.61 0.51 -17.03
N ASP A 178 8.89 0.65 -15.93
CA ASP A 178 9.18 1.65 -14.90
C ASP A 178 9.99 1.07 -13.74
N ALA A 179 9.94 -0.27 -13.55
CA ALA A 179 10.74 -0.96 -12.55
C ALA A 179 12.24 -0.84 -12.85
N ARG A 180 13.06 -0.72 -11.82
CA ARG A 180 14.52 -0.65 -11.93
C ARG A 180 15.20 -1.62 -10.97
N TRP A 181 16.43 -2.01 -11.33
CA TRP A 181 17.25 -2.87 -10.50
C TRP A 181 17.94 -2.09 -9.39
N ILE A 182 17.93 -2.67 -8.19
CA ILE A 182 18.73 -2.21 -7.06
C ILE A 182 19.51 -3.39 -6.47
N LYS A 183 20.73 -3.15 -6.00
CA LYS A 183 21.52 -4.10 -5.23
C LYS A 183 21.39 -3.78 -3.74
N LYS A 184 20.80 -4.67 -2.95
CA LYS A 184 20.71 -4.53 -1.49
C LYS A 184 21.15 -5.85 -0.83
N ASN A 185 22.08 -5.77 0.13
CA ASN A 185 22.64 -6.94 0.83
C ASN A 185 23.18 -8.01 -0.12
N GLY A 186 23.89 -7.60 -1.17
CA GLY A 186 24.48 -8.51 -2.16
C GLY A 186 23.50 -9.07 -3.21
N LEU A 187 22.21 -8.90 -3.03
CA LEU A 187 21.16 -9.40 -3.92
C LEU A 187 20.61 -8.30 -4.82
N TYR A 188 20.41 -8.64 -6.10
CA TYR A 188 19.74 -7.76 -7.06
C TYR A 188 18.22 -7.97 -6.98
N LYS A 189 17.49 -6.87 -6.85
CA LYS A 189 16.01 -6.83 -6.81
C LYS A 189 15.51 -5.89 -7.89
N LEU A 190 14.55 -6.35 -8.71
CA LEU A 190 13.84 -5.53 -9.68
C LEU A 190 12.55 -5.03 -9.04
N GLY A 191 12.26 -3.74 -9.14
CA GLY A 191 11.00 -3.22 -8.63
C GLY A 191 11.02 -1.73 -8.33
N TYR A 192 10.36 -1.40 -7.26
CA TYR A 192 10.10 -0.04 -6.80
C TYR A 192 10.59 0.17 -5.37
N LYS A 193 10.74 1.41 -5.01
CA LYS A 193 10.96 1.84 -3.64
C LYS A 193 9.72 2.59 -3.16
N GLN A 194 9.11 2.10 -2.09
CA GLN A 194 8.01 2.76 -1.41
C GLN A 194 8.58 3.59 -0.27
N HIS A 195 8.41 4.89 -0.34
CA HIS A 195 8.71 5.81 0.74
C HIS A 195 7.42 6.02 1.54
N THR A 196 7.45 5.76 2.83
CA THR A 196 6.29 5.82 3.71
C THR A 196 6.52 6.87 4.77
N ARG A 197 5.56 7.77 4.96
CA ARG A 197 5.48 8.64 6.12
C ARG A 197 4.44 8.11 7.09
N THR A 198 4.83 7.95 8.35
CA THR A 198 3.93 7.64 9.45
C THR A 198 4.00 8.74 10.52
N ASP A 199 2.99 8.80 11.37
CA ASP A 199 3.08 9.54 12.63
C ASP A 199 3.93 8.78 13.66
N ALA A 200 4.07 9.35 14.87
CA ALA A 200 4.83 8.76 15.97
C ALA A 200 4.28 7.42 16.47
N GLU A 201 3.00 7.14 16.22
CA GLU A 201 2.31 5.92 16.62
C GLU A 201 2.34 4.83 15.52
N GLY A 202 2.88 5.17 14.32
CA GLY A 202 3.03 4.26 13.20
C GLY A 202 1.87 4.24 12.21
N TYR A 203 0.90 5.16 12.33
CA TYR A 203 -0.16 5.27 11.33
C TYR A 203 0.36 5.89 10.04
N ILE A 204 0.09 5.23 8.92
CA ILE A 204 0.51 5.69 7.59
C ILE A 204 -0.28 6.94 7.20
N GLU A 205 0.44 8.04 6.94
CA GLU A 205 -0.16 9.30 6.52
C GLU A 205 0.02 9.55 5.03
N LYS A 206 1.19 9.19 4.49
CA LYS A 206 1.52 9.41 3.08
C LYS A 206 2.44 8.35 2.52
N LEU A 207 2.25 8.07 1.23
CA LEU A 207 3.06 7.15 0.46
C LEU A 207 3.58 7.85 -0.79
N HIS A 208 4.83 7.57 -1.16
CA HIS A 208 5.41 7.98 -2.42
C HIS A 208 6.20 6.81 -3.02
N ILE A 209 5.99 6.52 -4.30
CA ILE A 209 6.59 5.35 -4.96
C ILE A 209 7.53 5.85 -6.05
N THR A 210 8.73 5.28 -6.09
CA THR A 210 9.75 5.58 -7.07
C THR A 210 10.34 4.29 -7.65
N PRO A 211 11.01 4.32 -8.81
CA PRO A 211 11.83 3.19 -9.24
C PRO A 211 12.85 2.81 -8.16
N ALA A 212 13.15 1.52 -8.00
CA ALA A 212 13.96 1.03 -6.88
C ALA A 212 15.37 1.65 -6.79
N ASN A 213 15.95 2.07 -7.92
CA ASN A 213 17.28 2.70 -7.98
C ASN A 213 17.28 4.20 -7.63
N ALA A 214 16.12 4.82 -7.41
CA ALA A 214 16.04 6.22 -7.04
C ALA A 214 16.68 6.47 -5.66
N HIS A 215 17.42 7.58 -5.54
CA HIS A 215 18.06 7.97 -4.29
C HIS A 215 17.02 8.56 -3.32
N GLU A 216 16.99 8.06 -2.11
CA GLU A 216 16.03 8.46 -1.06
C GLU A 216 16.06 9.95 -0.77
N CYS A 217 17.25 10.57 -0.75
CA CYS A 217 17.41 12.01 -0.49
C CYS A 217 16.64 12.92 -1.45
N LYS A 218 16.32 12.46 -2.66
CA LYS A 218 15.57 13.25 -3.65
C LYS A 218 14.06 13.17 -3.51
N HIS A 219 13.57 12.33 -2.60
CA HIS A 219 12.16 11.99 -2.50
C HIS A 219 11.56 12.25 -1.12
N LEU A 220 12.18 13.13 -0.31
CA LEU A 220 11.65 13.55 0.97
C LEU A 220 10.53 14.59 0.79
N SER A 221 10.72 15.59 -0.04
CA SER A 221 9.80 16.72 -0.22
C SER A 221 8.33 16.30 -0.47
N PRO A 222 8.01 15.34 -1.36
CA PRO A 222 6.63 14.91 -1.56
C PRO A 222 5.98 14.33 -0.30
N LEU A 223 6.78 13.76 0.61
CA LEU A 223 6.29 13.17 1.87
C LEU A 223 6.02 14.25 2.93
N LEU A 224 6.62 15.44 2.83
CA LEU A 224 6.48 16.50 3.81
C LEU A 224 5.21 17.35 3.60
N GLU A 225 4.54 17.22 2.47
CA GLU A 225 3.30 17.96 2.23
C GLU A 225 2.22 17.68 3.29
N GLY A 226 1.64 18.74 3.83
CA GLY A 226 0.56 18.67 4.80
C GLY A 226 1.00 18.34 6.23
N ILE A 227 2.31 18.38 6.53
CA ILE A 227 2.82 18.30 7.90
C ILE A 227 2.62 19.65 8.60
N ALA A 228 2.23 19.63 9.87
CA ALA A 228 2.10 20.83 10.68
C ALA A 228 3.48 21.41 11.04
N GLU A 229 3.60 22.74 11.07
CA GLU A 229 4.80 23.43 11.54
C GLU A 229 5.20 22.99 12.95
N GLY A 230 6.49 22.92 13.23
CA GLY A 230 7.03 22.46 14.51
C GLY A 230 7.08 20.94 14.68
N THR A 231 6.61 20.16 13.69
CA THR A 231 6.73 18.69 13.73
C THR A 231 8.17 18.25 13.49
N THR A 232 8.67 17.30 14.28
CA THR A 232 9.99 16.71 14.07
C THR A 232 9.91 15.62 12.99
N VAL A 233 10.76 15.72 11.97
CA VAL A 233 10.85 14.74 10.87
C VAL A 233 12.03 13.81 11.10
N TYR A 234 11.74 12.57 11.47
CA TYR A 234 12.73 11.50 11.61
C TYR A 234 12.87 10.73 10.30
N ALA A 235 14.09 10.60 9.82
CA ALA A 235 14.41 9.79 8.65
C ALA A 235 15.80 9.18 8.80
N ASP A 236 16.04 8.09 8.05
CA ASP A 236 17.34 7.46 8.04
C ASP A 236 18.39 8.30 7.28
N LYS A 237 19.67 7.91 7.40
CA LYS A 237 20.80 8.58 6.73
C LYS A 237 20.72 8.56 5.19
N GLY A 238 19.84 7.79 4.58
CA GLY A 238 19.57 7.78 3.15
C GLY A 238 18.92 9.08 2.68
N TYR A 239 18.24 9.79 3.58
CA TYR A 239 17.62 11.09 3.33
C TYR A 239 18.51 12.28 3.68
N ASP A 240 19.73 12.04 4.23
CA ASP A 240 20.67 13.12 4.62
C ASP A 240 21.21 13.87 3.41
N SER A 241 20.74 15.09 3.22
CA SER A 241 21.24 16.04 2.23
C SER A 241 21.07 17.49 2.71
N ALA A 242 21.91 18.41 2.23
CA ALA A 242 21.77 19.83 2.55
C ALA A 242 20.42 20.38 2.05
N GLU A 243 19.97 19.94 0.89
CA GLU A 243 18.70 20.34 0.27
C GLU A 243 17.50 19.94 1.16
N ASN A 244 17.49 18.70 1.69
CA ASN A 244 16.42 18.25 2.58
C ASN A 244 16.40 19.03 3.89
N ARG A 245 17.57 19.35 4.47
CA ARG A 245 17.63 20.14 5.71
C ARG A 245 17.17 21.57 5.49
N GLN A 246 17.54 22.18 4.37
CA GLN A 246 17.04 23.49 3.98
C GLN A 246 15.52 23.46 3.79
N HIS A 247 14.99 22.43 3.14
CA HIS A 247 13.54 22.25 2.94
C HIS A 247 12.79 22.12 4.27
N LEU A 248 13.35 21.40 5.27
CA LEU A 248 12.77 21.34 6.61
C LEU A 248 12.73 22.72 7.28
N GLU A 249 13.82 23.49 7.20
CA GLU A 249 13.91 24.84 7.75
C GLU A 249 12.90 25.80 7.10
N GLU A 250 12.80 25.79 5.78
CA GLU A 250 11.84 26.61 5.03
C GLU A 250 10.38 26.35 5.41
N HIS A 251 10.06 25.11 5.81
CA HIS A 251 8.71 24.70 6.24
C HIS A 251 8.53 24.70 7.75
N GLN A 252 9.49 25.27 8.50
CA GLN A 252 9.47 25.35 9.97
C GLN A 252 9.32 23.96 10.63
N LEU A 253 9.92 22.92 10.04
CA LEU A 253 9.96 21.57 10.55
C LEU A 253 11.26 21.33 11.32
N LEU A 254 11.21 20.48 12.35
CA LEU A 254 12.40 20.16 13.15
C LEU A 254 13.17 19.00 12.52
N ASP A 255 14.49 19.15 12.42
CA ASP A 255 15.38 18.19 11.79
C ASP A 255 15.73 17.02 12.74
N GLY A 256 15.15 15.86 12.46
CA GLY A 256 15.45 14.57 13.06
C GLY A 256 16.13 13.58 12.10
N ILE A 257 16.63 14.03 10.92
CA ILE A 257 17.28 13.14 9.95
C ILE A 257 18.62 12.66 10.50
N MET A 258 18.84 11.35 10.50
CA MET A 258 20.10 10.75 10.91
C MET A 258 21.25 11.24 10.03
N ARG A 259 22.36 11.64 10.66
CA ARG A 259 23.53 12.14 9.93
C ARG A 259 24.33 10.99 9.32
N LYS A 260 24.85 11.22 8.12
CA LYS A 260 25.76 10.31 7.45
C LYS A 260 27.21 10.67 7.80
N ALA A 261 27.98 9.69 8.27
CA ALA A 261 29.41 9.87 8.43
C ALA A 261 30.06 10.10 7.06
N CYS A 262 30.80 11.18 6.91
CA CYS A 262 31.59 11.50 5.73
C CYS A 262 33.08 11.50 6.09
N ARG A 263 33.95 11.26 5.09
CA ARG A 263 35.42 11.17 5.28
C ARG A 263 35.99 12.34 6.08
N ASN A 264 35.41 13.55 5.93
CA ASN A 264 35.87 14.78 6.59
C ASN A 264 34.91 15.27 7.71
N ARG A 265 33.89 14.51 8.07
CA ARG A 265 32.94 14.78 9.15
C ARG A 265 32.58 13.47 9.85
N PRO A 266 33.42 12.98 10.79
CA PRO A 266 33.04 11.88 11.63
C PRO A 266 31.82 12.27 12.47
N LEU A 267 30.97 11.29 12.80
CA LEU A 267 29.89 11.51 13.77
C LEU A 267 30.55 11.82 15.12
N THR A 268 30.17 12.92 15.75
CA THR A 268 30.46 13.16 17.16
C THR A 268 29.46 12.35 17.97
N GLU A 269 29.91 11.75 19.09
CA GLU A 269 29.08 11.04 20.06
C GLU A 269 27.96 11.93 20.59
#